data_f6d5eef727d89576b7a15bce1434e5a4
#
_entry.id   f6d5eef727d89576b7a15bce1434e5a4
#
_cell.length_a   1.000
_cell.length_b   1.000
_cell.length_c   1.000
_cell.angle_alpha   90.00
_cell.angle_beta   90.00
_cell.angle_gamma   90.00
#
_symmetry.space_group_name_H-M   'P 1'
#
loop_
_entity.id
_entity.type
_entity.pdbx_description
1 polymer ?
#
loop_
_entity_poly.entity_id
_entity_poly.type
_entity_poly.pdbx_seq_one_letter_code
_entity_poly.pdbx_strand_id
1 'polypeptide(L)'
;MATTKVIPEVLDLNESTSESGLKMPTGTNNNRPTASEGMIRNNTNEASEGSASCEEYYNGTDWKQLNNVALPPEKVFKLLNWTGTAAEQAVTGFGNQPDLVIIKNYDTSSNSDPWYWFDSTRGATKYIQSASDAVEGTDAQTLKSFDSDGFTLGTNETVNGSGHNTYGISWRVNGGTTSSNGTGSITSTVQANNDTGISIVKYTGDGSAGATIGH
;
A
#
# COMPACT_ATOMS: atom_id res chain seq x y z
N MET A 1 -24.52 18.49 41.25
CA MET A 1 -24.58 17.81 39.96
C MET A 1 -24.34 18.82 38.87
N ALA A 2 -23.28 18.70 38.12
CA ALA A 2 -23.04 19.59 36.98
C ALA A 2 -23.95 19.13 35.83
N THR A 3 -24.91 19.96 35.47
CA THR A 3 -25.74 19.75 34.28
C THR A 3 -24.87 19.96 33.06
N THR A 4 -24.63 18.91 32.30
CA THR A 4 -23.98 18.99 30.99
C THR A 4 -24.86 19.88 30.10
N LYS A 5 -24.43 21.10 29.84
CA LYS A 5 -25.12 22.01 28.92
C LYS A 5 -24.90 21.48 27.50
N VAL A 6 -25.93 20.87 26.92
CA VAL A 6 -25.91 20.60 25.47
C VAL A 6 -25.94 21.95 24.77
N ILE A 7 -24.88 22.28 24.05
CA ILE A 7 -24.84 23.52 23.28
C ILE A 7 -25.68 23.27 22.02
N PRO A 8 -26.74 24.02 21.77
CA PRO A 8 -27.68 23.80 20.67
C PRO A 8 -27.01 23.79 19.28
N GLU A 9 -25.87 24.44 19.15
CA GLU A 9 -25.10 24.56 17.91
C GLU A 9 -24.35 23.25 17.54
N VAL A 10 -24.26 22.27 18.46
CA VAL A 10 -23.58 21.00 18.26
C VAL A 10 -24.57 19.89 17.94
N LEU A 11 -25.83 20.07 18.24
CA LEU A 11 -26.87 19.06 18.04
C LEU A 11 -28.10 19.73 17.43
N ASP A 12 -28.16 19.84 16.11
CA ASP A 12 -29.35 20.30 15.41
C ASP A 12 -30.28 19.10 15.19
N LEU A 13 -31.23 18.95 16.11
CA LEU A 13 -32.26 17.90 16.06
C LEU A 13 -33.57 18.41 15.44
N ASN A 14 -33.58 19.62 14.87
CA ASN A 14 -34.82 20.31 14.54
C ASN A 14 -35.16 20.41 13.05
N GLU A 15 -34.36 19.82 12.19
CA GLU A 15 -34.68 19.81 10.76
C GLU A 15 -35.61 18.64 10.44
N SER A 16 -36.87 18.96 10.17
CA SER A 16 -37.95 17.99 9.86
C SER A 16 -37.97 17.56 8.38
N THR A 17 -36.82 17.51 7.72
CA THR A 17 -36.71 16.96 6.37
C THR A 17 -36.23 15.52 6.44
N SER A 18 -36.47 14.74 5.38
CA SER A 18 -36.02 13.34 5.27
C SER A 18 -34.50 13.15 5.34
N GLU A 19 -33.74 14.22 5.51
CA GLU A 19 -32.29 14.28 5.61
C GLU A 19 -31.80 14.70 7.02
N SER A 20 -32.68 14.76 8.01
CA SER A 20 -32.32 15.15 9.39
C SER A 20 -31.47 14.08 10.05
N GLY A 21 -30.25 14.42 10.36
CA GLY A 21 -29.26 13.59 11.06
C GLY A 21 -28.50 14.40 12.11
N LEU A 22 -27.75 13.70 12.94
CA LEU A 22 -26.84 14.31 13.88
C LEU A 22 -25.72 15.02 13.10
N LYS A 23 -25.68 16.35 13.15
CA LYS A 23 -24.57 17.12 12.57
C LYS A 23 -23.39 17.15 13.54
N MET A 24 -22.33 16.44 13.18
CA MET A 24 -21.10 16.43 13.98
C MET A 24 -20.22 17.65 13.70
N PRO A 25 -19.42 18.12 14.67
CA PRO A 25 -18.41 19.14 14.42
C PRO A 25 -17.48 18.70 13.30
N THR A 26 -17.21 19.60 12.35
CA THR A 26 -16.36 19.34 11.19
C THR A 26 -15.12 20.22 11.22
N GLY A 27 -14.02 19.74 10.66
CA GLY A 27 -12.78 20.53 10.51
C GLY A 27 -11.57 19.67 10.16
N THR A 28 -10.49 20.33 9.76
CA THR A 28 -9.21 19.68 9.45
C THR A 28 -8.45 19.25 10.71
N ASN A 29 -7.35 18.51 10.55
CA ASN A 29 -6.45 18.13 11.65
C ASN A 29 -5.95 19.35 12.45
N ASN A 30 -5.68 20.46 11.76
CA ASN A 30 -5.18 21.69 12.38
C ASN A 30 -6.24 22.41 13.24
N ASN A 31 -7.51 22.11 13.04
CA ASN A 31 -8.66 22.68 13.75
C ASN A 31 -9.27 21.71 14.77
N ARG A 32 -8.51 20.71 15.21
CA ARG A 32 -8.97 19.82 16.27
C ARG A 32 -9.17 20.61 17.57
N PRO A 33 -10.32 20.45 18.25
CA PRO A 33 -10.52 21.04 19.55
C PRO A 33 -9.56 20.43 20.57
N THR A 34 -9.44 21.09 21.75
CA THR A 34 -8.80 20.45 22.90
C THR A 34 -9.51 19.13 23.18
N ALA A 35 -8.77 18.03 23.04
CA ALA A 35 -9.34 16.69 23.04
C ALA A 35 -9.81 16.28 24.44
N SER A 36 -10.98 15.65 24.50
CA SER A 36 -11.48 14.93 25.68
C SER A 36 -11.96 13.57 25.24
N GLU A 37 -11.70 12.56 26.05
CA GLU A 37 -12.10 11.19 25.77
C GLU A 37 -13.60 11.10 25.42
N GLY A 38 -13.91 10.36 24.36
CA GLY A 38 -15.27 10.19 23.85
C GLY A 38 -15.74 11.28 22.88
N MET A 39 -14.93 12.30 22.59
CA MET A 39 -15.29 13.28 21.55
C MET A 39 -15.33 12.61 20.18
N ILE A 40 -16.36 12.96 19.39
CA ILE A 40 -16.56 12.50 18.01
C ILE A 40 -16.67 13.72 17.11
N ARG A 41 -16.06 13.65 15.91
CA ARG A 41 -16.14 14.72 14.91
C ARG A 41 -15.99 14.16 13.49
N ASN A 42 -16.34 14.94 12.49
CA ASN A 42 -15.98 14.67 11.10
C ASN A 42 -14.68 15.42 10.77
N ASN A 43 -13.65 14.68 10.38
CA ASN A 43 -12.40 15.22 9.89
C ASN A 43 -12.50 15.45 8.38
N THR A 44 -12.31 16.69 7.96
CA THR A 44 -12.42 17.13 6.56
C THR A 44 -11.06 17.39 5.92
N ASN A 45 -10.00 16.74 6.41
CA ASN A 45 -8.70 16.86 5.76
C ASN A 45 -8.81 16.54 4.27
N GLU A 46 -8.19 17.39 3.47
CA GLU A 46 -8.13 17.14 2.04
C GLU A 46 -7.22 15.95 1.73
N ALA A 47 -7.52 15.26 0.64
CA ALA A 47 -6.82 14.04 0.19
C ALA A 47 -5.30 14.22 -0.05
N SER A 48 -4.80 15.46 -0.05
CA SER A 48 -3.36 15.77 -0.17
C SER A 48 -2.50 15.24 0.98
N GLU A 49 -3.11 14.90 2.13
CA GLU A 49 -2.42 14.32 3.30
C GLU A 49 -2.69 12.80 3.46
N GLY A 50 -3.24 12.14 2.44
CA GLY A 50 -3.43 10.70 2.43
C GLY A 50 -4.60 10.18 3.28
N SER A 51 -5.41 11.06 3.83
CA SER A 51 -6.61 10.69 4.59
C SER A 51 -7.85 11.26 3.89
N ALA A 52 -8.76 10.38 3.46
CA ALA A 52 -10.10 10.79 3.09
C ALA A 52 -10.80 11.40 4.32
N SER A 53 -11.78 12.29 4.09
CA SER A 53 -12.65 12.76 5.16
C SER A 53 -13.27 11.57 5.88
N CYS A 54 -13.21 11.56 7.21
CA CYS A 54 -13.67 10.44 8.02
C CYS A 54 -14.25 10.93 9.35
N GLU A 55 -15.15 10.14 9.92
CA GLU A 55 -15.51 10.30 11.32
C GLU A 55 -14.35 9.82 12.19
N GLU A 56 -13.98 10.62 13.16
CA GLU A 56 -12.96 10.26 14.13
C GLU A 56 -13.45 10.47 15.58
N TYR A 57 -12.91 9.68 16.50
CA TYR A 57 -13.15 9.83 17.93
C TYR A 57 -11.82 9.92 18.69
N TYR A 58 -11.85 10.59 19.83
CA TYR A 58 -10.71 10.66 20.73
C TYR A 58 -10.81 9.60 21.81
N ASN A 59 -9.81 8.72 21.90
CA ASN A 59 -9.80 7.57 22.82
C ASN A 59 -9.13 7.86 24.18
N GLY A 60 -8.87 9.15 24.49
CA GLY A 60 -8.12 9.57 25.67
C GLY A 60 -6.63 9.82 25.40
N THR A 61 -6.08 9.29 24.31
CA THR A 61 -4.67 9.47 23.92
C THR A 61 -4.54 10.04 22.52
N ASP A 62 -5.27 9.48 21.55
CA ASP A 62 -5.20 9.85 20.14
C ASP A 62 -6.58 9.97 19.51
N TRP A 63 -6.65 10.72 18.40
CA TRP A 63 -7.77 10.68 17.49
C TRP A 63 -7.71 9.42 16.63
N LYS A 64 -8.76 8.59 16.68
CA LYS A 64 -8.92 7.35 15.92
C LYS A 64 -10.07 7.49 14.95
N GLN A 65 -9.92 6.97 13.74
CA GLN A 65 -11.00 6.92 12.77
C GLN A 65 -12.09 5.93 13.20
N LEU A 66 -13.36 6.33 13.12
CA LEU A 66 -14.50 5.43 13.32
C LEU A 66 -14.69 4.50 12.14
N ASN A 67 -14.36 4.99 10.95
CA ASN A 67 -14.37 4.20 9.72
C ASN A 67 -12.93 3.82 9.38
N ASN A 68 -12.37 2.85 10.04
CA ASN A 68 -11.22 2.16 9.47
C ASN A 68 -11.74 1.29 8.33
N VAL A 69 -12.09 1.94 7.21
CA VAL A 69 -12.39 1.21 5.98
C VAL A 69 -11.06 0.67 5.51
N ALA A 70 -10.80 -0.59 5.84
CA ALA A 70 -9.71 -1.32 5.22
C ALA A 70 -9.75 -1.04 3.71
N LEU A 71 -8.61 -0.77 3.11
CA LEU A 71 -8.55 -0.57 1.67
C LEU A 71 -9.30 -1.73 1.00
N PRO A 72 -10.24 -1.47 0.10
CA PRO A 72 -10.96 -2.55 -0.56
C PRO A 72 -9.94 -3.47 -1.26
N PRO A 73 -10.17 -4.79 -1.30
CA PRO A 73 -9.20 -5.77 -1.81
C PRO A 73 -8.61 -5.42 -3.17
N GLU A 74 -9.39 -4.81 -4.06
CA GLU A 74 -8.96 -4.36 -5.38
C GLU A 74 -7.97 -3.19 -5.34
N LYS A 75 -7.81 -2.53 -4.21
CA LYS A 75 -6.79 -1.51 -3.96
C LYS A 75 -5.51 -2.07 -3.35
N VAL A 76 -5.52 -3.33 -2.93
CA VAL A 76 -4.40 -3.99 -2.25
C VAL A 76 -3.77 -5.05 -3.13
N PHE A 77 -4.59 -5.81 -3.84
CA PHE A 77 -4.19 -6.98 -4.61
C PHE A 77 -4.80 -6.95 -6.00
N LYS A 78 -4.00 -7.24 -7.03
CA LYS A 78 -4.49 -7.38 -8.41
C LYS A 78 -3.83 -8.54 -9.13
N LEU A 79 -4.63 -9.17 -9.98
CA LEU A 79 -4.21 -10.10 -11.01
C LEU A 79 -4.40 -9.42 -12.37
N LEU A 80 -3.40 -9.50 -13.22
CA LEU A 80 -3.38 -8.83 -14.51
C LEU A 80 -2.85 -9.74 -15.60
N ASN A 81 -3.32 -9.49 -16.82
CA ASN A 81 -2.77 -10.07 -18.02
C ASN A 81 -2.46 -8.97 -19.02
N TRP A 82 -1.38 -9.10 -19.74
CA TRP A 82 -1.05 -8.24 -20.88
C TRP A 82 -0.34 -9.07 -21.96
N THR A 83 -0.37 -8.54 -23.18
CA THR A 83 0.46 -9.06 -24.26
C THR A 83 1.71 -8.19 -24.37
N GLY A 84 2.87 -8.81 -24.34
CA GLY A 84 4.14 -8.13 -24.46
C GLY A 84 4.36 -7.50 -25.83
N THR A 85 5.14 -6.43 -25.89
CA THR A 85 5.40 -5.64 -27.10
C THR A 85 6.85 -5.64 -27.53
N ALA A 86 7.79 -6.16 -26.71
CA ALA A 86 9.23 -6.00 -26.85
C ALA A 86 9.68 -4.51 -26.94
N ALA A 87 8.84 -3.59 -26.54
CA ALA A 87 9.11 -2.16 -26.43
C ALA A 87 8.76 -1.70 -25.01
N GLU A 88 9.16 -0.51 -24.63
CA GLU A 88 8.73 0.04 -23.34
C GLU A 88 7.21 0.07 -23.23
N GLN A 89 6.67 -0.54 -22.17
CA GLN A 89 5.23 -0.73 -21.99
C GLN A 89 4.82 -0.41 -20.55
N ALA A 90 3.87 0.51 -20.39
CA ALA A 90 3.21 0.76 -19.11
C ALA A 90 2.07 -0.25 -18.91
N VAL A 91 2.03 -0.88 -17.74
CA VAL A 91 0.94 -1.73 -17.26
C VAL A 91 0.21 -0.96 -16.17
N THR A 92 -1.00 -0.49 -16.46
CA THR A 92 -1.75 0.48 -15.65
C THR A 92 -3.09 -0.06 -15.14
N GLY A 93 -3.84 0.75 -14.41
CA GLY A 93 -5.18 0.40 -13.91
C GLY A 93 -5.14 -0.19 -12.50
N PHE A 94 -4.08 0.07 -11.73
CA PHE A 94 -3.96 -0.36 -10.33
C PHE A 94 -4.68 0.59 -9.37
N GLY A 95 -4.80 1.87 -9.75
CA GLY A 95 -5.31 2.94 -8.89
C GLY A 95 -4.37 3.26 -7.73
N ASN A 96 -3.14 2.75 -7.77
CA ASN A 96 -2.07 2.98 -6.81
C ASN A 96 -0.75 2.40 -7.32
N GLN A 97 0.37 2.73 -6.65
CA GLN A 97 1.64 2.08 -6.88
C GLN A 97 1.62 0.66 -6.31
N PRO A 98 1.89 -0.39 -7.10
CA PRO A 98 2.19 -1.72 -6.57
C PRO A 98 3.59 -1.74 -5.93
N ASP A 99 3.77 -2.55 -4.88
CA ASP A 99 5.03 -2.66 -4.16
C ASP A 99 5.70 -4.03 -4.29
N LEU A 100 4.90 -5.06 -4.54
CA LEU A 100 5.37 -6.38 -4.94
C LEU A 100 4.69 -6.74 -6.25
N VAL A 101 5.49 -7.11 -7.24
CA VAL A 101 5.01 -7.55 -8.56
C VAL A 101 5.69 -8.88 -8.91
N ILE A 102 4.88 -9.88 -9.20
CA ILE A 102 5.35 -11.20 -9.62
C ILE A 102 4.88 -11.42 -11.06
N ILE A 103 5.79 -11.70 -11.97
CA ILE A 103 5.53 -11.80 -13.41
C ILE A 103 5.86 -13.18 -13.94
N LYS A 104 4.98 -13.71 -14.77
CA LYS A 104 5.16 -14.97 -15.50
C LYS A 104 4.68 -14.84 -16.94
N ASN A 105 5.58 -15.07 -17.87
CA ASN A 105 5.21 -15.38 -19.24
C ASN A 105 4.71 -16.84 -19.30
N TYR A 106 3.53 -17.08 -19.86
CA TYR A 106 2.88 -18.40 -19.76
C TYR A 106 2.58 -19.07 -21.11
N ASP A 107 2.94 -18.45 -22.22
CA ASP A 107 2.71 -19.00 -23.57
C ASP A 107 3.97 -19.13 -24.43
N THR A 108 5.15 -18.96 -23.84
CA THR A 108 6.40 -19.28 -24.52
C THR A 108 6.60 -20.79 -24.59
N SER A 109 7.20 -21.27 -25.68
CA SER A 109 7.63 -22.64 -25.82
C SER A 109 8.85 -23.01 -24.95
N SER A 110 9.42 -22.04 -24.26
CA SER A 110 10.52 -22.21 -23.30
C SER A 110 9.98 -22.70 -21.96
N ASN A 111 10.24 -23.97 -21.64
CA ASN A 111 9.88 -24.57 -20.35
C ASN A 111 10.70 -24.00 -19.18
N SER A 112 11.56 -23.01 -19.41
CA SER A 112 12.54 -22.50 -18.45
C SER A 112 12.30 -21.07 -17.99
N ASP A 113 11.18 -20.43 -18.37
CA ASP A 113 10.87 -19.09 -17.88
C ASP A 113 10.46 -19.14 -16.41
N PRO A 114 11.28 -18.64 -15.47
CA PRO A 114 10.93 -18.62 -14.06
C PRO A 114 9.90 -17.52 -13.77
N TRP A 115 9.31 -17.55 -12.57
CA TRP A 115 8.60 -16.40 -12.04
C TRP A 115 9.61 -15.33 -11.62
N TYR A 116 9.44 -14.12 -12.08
CA TYR A 116 10.23 -12.96 -11.72
C TYR A 116 9.53 -12.20 -10.59
N TRP A 117 10.26 -11.93 -9.52
CA TRP A 117 9.79 -11.22 -8.34
C TRP A 117 10.49 -9.87 -8.22
N PHE A 118 9.70 -8.81 -8.28
CA PHE A 118 10.14 -7.43 -8.13
C PHE A 118 9.48 -6.83 -6.91
N ASP A 119 10.20 -6.02 -6.13
CA ASP A 119 9.62 -5.23 -5.07
C ASP A 119 10.25 -3.84 -4.97
N SER A 120 9.42 -2.87 -4.53
CA SER A 120 9.82 -1.47 -4.43
C SER A 120 10.82 -1.22 -3.28
N THR A 121 10.97 -2.13 -2.33
CA THR A 121 11.98 -2.06 -1.25
C THR A 121 13.38 -2.31 -1.77
N ARG A 122 13.56 -3.25 -2.70
CA ARG A 122 14.86 -3.47 -3.37
C ARG A 122 15.09 -2.46 -4.50
N GLY A 123 14.00 -1.91 -5.03
CA GLY A 123 13.99 -0.98 -6.13
C GLY A 123 13.70 -1.64 -7.48
N ALA A 124 13.31 -0.81 -8.44
CA ALA A 124 13.10 -1.24 -9.83
C ALA A 124 14.38 -1.84 -10.43
N THR A 125 14.22 -2.62 -11.50
CA THR A 125 15.28 -3.35 -12.22
C THR A 125 15.92 -4.52 -11.47
N LYS A 126 15.63 -4.69 -10.19
CA LYS A 126 16.14 -5.78 -9.36
C LYS A 126 15.10 -6.89 -9.21
N TYR A 127 15.52 -8.11 -9.45
CA TYR A 127 14.62 -9.27 -9.40
C TYR A 127 15.25 -10.49 -8.73
N ILE A 128 14.42 -11.35 -8.21
CA ILE A 128 14.75 -12.73 -7.86
C ILE A 128 13.88 -13.68 -8.66
N GLN A 129 14.36 -14.89 -8.88
CA GLN A 129 13.67 -15.93 -9.63
C GLN A 129 13.27 -17.07 -8.70
N SER A 130 12.02 -17.54 -8.76
CA SER A 130 11.51 -18.56 -7.85
C SER A 130 12.09 -19.96 -8.07
N ALA A 131 12.62 -20.23 -9.23
CA ALA A 131 13.15 -21.54 -9.62
C ALA A 131 14.70 -21.56 -9.70
N SER A 132 15.36 -20.65 -9.00
CA SER A 132 16.80 -20.48 -9.07
C SER A 132 17.38 -20.19 -7.67
N ASP A 133 18.56 -20.75 -7.41
CA ASP A 133 19.43 -20.40 -6.26
C ASP A 133 20.39 -19.24 -6.60
N ALA A 134 20.22 -18.61 -7.77
CA ALA A 134 21.01 -17.47 -8.18
C ALA A 134 20.78 -16.27 -7.26
N VAL A 135 21.80 -15.46 -7.13
CA VAL A 135 21.74 -14.17 -6.44
C VAL A 135 20.76 -13.23 -7.13
N GLU A 136 20.38 -12.14 -6.46
CA GLU A 136 19.58 -11.05 -7.03
C GLU A 136 20.14 -10.60 -8.39
N GLY A 137 19.30 -10.64 -9.42
CA GLY A 137 19.63 -10.12 -10.74
C GLY A 137 19.30 -8.63 -10.84
N THR A 138 19.98 -7.97 -11.78
CA THR A 138 19.68 -6.57 -12.14
C THR A 138 19.64 -6.45 -13.65
N ASP A 139 18.50 -5.99 -14.18
CA ASP A 139 18.33 -5.75 -15.61
C ASP A 139 17.38 -4.56 -15.82
N ALA A 140 17.92 -3.48 -16.39
CA ALA A 140 17.19 -2.24 -16.67
C ALA A 140 16.08 -2.41 -17.72
N GLN A 141 16.01 -3.54 -18.40
CA GLN A 141 14.99 -3.83 -19.41
C GLN A 141 13.87 -4.75 -18.89
N THR A 142 13.90 -5.14 -17.63
CA THR A 142 12.79 -5.85 -16.95
C THR A 142 11.75 -4.85 -16.43
N LEU A 143 11.45 -4.80 -15.13
CA LEU A 143 10.60 -3.79 -14.53
C LEU A 143 11.43 -2.51 -14.31
N LYS A 144 11.14 -1.47 -15.08
CA LYS A 144 11.91 -0.21 -15.10
C LYS A 144 11.53 0.75 -13.98
N SER A 145 10.23 0.81 -13.64
CA SER A 145 9.72 1.68 -12.59
C SER A 145 8.45 1.13 -11.97
N PHE A 146 8.26 1.45 -10.70
CA PHE A 146 6.98 1.37 -10.01
C PHE A 146 6.31 2.73 -10.14
N ASP A 147 5.11 2.77 -10.74
CA ASP A 147 4.42 4.01 -11.10
C ASP A 147 3.19 4.22 -10.19
N SER A 148 2.67 5.43 -10.14
CA SER A 148 1.53 5.77 -9.28
C SER A 148 0.24 5.00 -9.60
N ASP A 149 0.14 4.40 -10.79
CA ASP A 149 -1.00 3.60 -11.26
C ASP A 149 -0.59 2.24 -11.85
N GLY A 150 0.58 1.72 -11.46
CA GLY A 150 1.09 0.46 -12.00
C GLY A 150 2.60 0.39 -12.06
N PHE A 151 3.13 -0.10 -13.18
CA PHE A 151 4.56 -0.21 -13.42
C PHE A 151 4.89 -0.14 -14.91
N THR A 152 6.13 0.20 -15.22
CA THR A 152 6.65 0.22 -16.60
C THR A 152 7.64 -0.91 -16.81
N LEU A 153 7.45 -1.66 -17.90
CA LEU A 153 8.34 -2.71 -18.38
C LEU A 153 9.26 -2.18 -19.49
N GLY A 154 10.47 -2.72 -19.55
CA GLY A 154 11.39 -2.52 -20.66
C GLY A 154 11.19 -3.54 -21.77
N THR A 155 12.28 -3.85 -22.48
CA THR A 155 12.28 -4.71 -23.67
C THR A 155 12.65 -6.17 -23.38
N ASN A 156 12.84 -6.52 -22.11
CA ASN A 156 13.24 -7.90 -21.74
C ASN A 156 12.16 -8.90 -22.15
N GLU A 157 12.57 -9.92 -22.89
CA GLU A 157 11.68 -10.90 -23.52
C GLU A 157 10.89 -11.73 -22.50
N THR A 158 11.44 -11.99 -21.32
CA THR A 158 10.78 -12.82 -20.30
C THR A 158 9.58 -12.14 -19.64
N VAL A 159 9.60 -10.80 -19.55
CA VAL A 159 8.51 -10.04 -18.90
C VAL A 159 7.66 -9.24 -19.88
N ASN A 160 8.17 -9.03 -21.12
CA ASN A 160 7.51 -8.19 -22.14
C ASN A 160 7.84 -8.65 -23.56
N GLY A 161 8.01 -9.96 -23.80
CA GLY A 161 8.30 -10.49 -25.13
C GLY A 161 7.19 -10.21 -26.14
N SER A 162 7.56 -9.88 -27.38
CA SER A 162 6.61 -9.51 -28.44
C SER A 162 5.58 -10.60 -28.70
N GLY A 163 4.31 -10.29 -28.53
CA GLY A 163 3.18 -11.18 -28.77
C GLY A 163 3.00 -12.25 -27.67
N HIS A 164 3.84 -12.30 -26.66
CA HIS A 164 3.72 -13.25 -25.57
C HIS A 164 2.69 -12.78 -24.52
N ASN A 165 1.85 -13.72 -24.09
CA ASN A 165 0.90 -13.44 -23.02
C ASN A 165 1.56 -13.62 -21.66
N THR A 166 1.46 -12.58 -20.87
CA THR A 166 2.11 -12.48 -19.58
C THR A 166 1.07 -12.30 -18.47
N TYR A 167 1.31 -12.96 -17.35
CA TYR A 167 0.49 -12.90 -16.15
C TYR A 167 1.24 -12.19 -15.02
N GLY A 168 0.55 -11.30 -14.33
CA GLY A 168 1.08 -10.55 -13.21
C GLY A 168 0.23 -10.67 -11.97
N ILE A 169 0.89 -10.81 -10.84
CA ILE A 169 0.31 -10.75 -9.50
C ILE A 169 0.94 -9.56 -8.79
N SER A 170 0.14 -8.72 -8.16
CA SER A 170 0.67 -7.56 -7.47
C SER A 170 0.01 -7.29 -6.13
N TRP A 171 0.79 -6.72 -5.22
CA TRP A 171 0.32 -6.20 -3.92
C TRP A 171 0.80 -4.78 -3.70
N ARG A 172 -0.07 -3.97 -3.14
CA ARG A 172 0.28 -2.70 -2.54
C ARG A 172 0.70 -2.92 -1.10
N VAL A 173 1.79 -2.26 -0.68
CA VAL A 173 2.22 -2.19 0.72
C VAL A 173 2.20 -0.72 1.17
N ASN A 174 3.25 0.05 0.92
CA ASN A 174 3.37 1.44 1.41
C ASN A 174 3.97 2.41 0.37
N GLY A 175 3.76 2.13 -0.93
CA GLY A 175 4.20 3.00 -2.02
C GLY A 175 5.72 3.22 -2.06
N GLY A 176 6.51 2.19 -1.73
CA GLY A 176 7.97 2.26 -1.70
C GLY A 176 8.56 2.92 -0.45
N THR A 177 7.73 3.43 0.47
CA THR A 177 8.22 4.07 1.71
C THR A 177 8.70 3.02 2.70
N THR A 178 9.96 3.11 3.10
CA THR A 178 10.62 2.17 4.00
C THR A 178 11.08 2.82 5.30
N SER A 179 11.24 2.00 6.33
CA SER A 179 11.85 2.38 7.61
C SER A 179 12.90 1.36 8.05
N SER A 180 13.85 1.79 8.89
CA SER A 180 14.79 0.88 9.55
C SER A 180 14.12 0.25 10.76
N ASN A 181 14.30 -1.06 10.96
CA ASN A 181 13.79 -1.79 12.11
C ASN A 181 14.95 -2.51 12.82
N GLY A 182 15.23 -2.12 14.04
CA GLY A 182 16.28 -2.67 14.90
C GLY A 182 15.74 -3.51 16.07
N THR A 183 14.48 -3.98 16.02
CA THR A 183 13.90 -4.79 17.11
C THR A 183 14.42 -6.23 17.13
N GLY A 184 14.95 -6.72 16.00
CA GLY A 184 15.67 -7.99 15.94
C GLY A 184 17.17 -7.84 16.20
N SER A 185 17.90 -8.95 16.27
CA SER A 185 19.37 -8.94 16.34
C SER A 185 20.02 -8.45 15.04
N ILE A 186 19.33 -8.58 13.92
CA ILE A 186 19.71 -8.03 12.62
C ILE A 186 18.81 -6.84 12.30
N THR A 187 19.41 -5.69 12.02
CA THR A 187 18.67 -4.53 11.54
C THR A 187 18.16 -4.80 10.14
N SER A 188 16.88 -4.55 9.92
CA SER A 188 16.20 -4.72 8.64
C SER A 188 15.71 -3.39 8.07
N THR A 189 15.47 -3.37 6.75
CA THR A 189 14.70 -2.34 6.07
C THR A 189 13.29 -2.89 5.84
N VAL A 190 12.29 -2.20 6.37
CA VAL A 190 10.89 -2.67 6.35
C VAL A 190 10.04 -1.69 5.56
N GLN A 191 9.24 -2.21 4.67
CA GLN A 191 8.08 -1.56 4.10
C GLN A 191 6.84 -2.30 4.60
N ALA A 192 5.99 -1.66 5.39
CA ALA A 192 4.83 -2.30 6.01
C ALA A 192 3.59 -1.43 5.92
N ASN A 193 2.45 -2.09 5.88
CA ASN A 193 1.14 -1.46 5.94
C ASN A 193 0.22 -2.31 6.82
N ASN A 194 -0.19 -1.76 7.95
CA ASN A 194 -1.06 -2.45 8.90
C ASN A 194 -2.47 -2.67 8.35
N ASP A 195 -2.95 -1.79 7.46
CA ASP A 195 -4.29 -1.92 6.88
C ASP A 195 -4.38 -3.07 5.87
N THR A 196 -3.28 -3.38 5.20
CA THR A 196 -3.20 -4.48 4.22
C THR A 196 -2.70 -5.78 4.84
N GLY A 197 -2.09 -5.72 6.03
CA GLY A 197 -1.51 -6.87 6.71
C GLY A 197 -0.28 -7.46 6.01
N ILE A 198 0.42 -6.67 5.18
CA ILE A 198 1.58 -7.10 4.38
C ILE A 198 2.80 -6.27 4.75
N SER A 199 3.95 -6.93 4.83
CA SER A 199 5.25 -6.27 4.91
C SER A 199 6.26 -6.90 3.95
N ILE A 200 7.16 -6.06 3.42
CA ILE A 200 8.35 -6.47 2.68
C ILE A 200 9.55 -6.15 3.56
N VAL A 201 10.34 -7.16 3.86
CA VAL A 201 11.48 -7.03 4.79
C VAL A 201 12.76 -7.41 4.07
N LYS A 202 13.71 -6.48 4.05
CA LYS A 202 15.04 -6.67 3.48
C LYS A 202 16.08 -6.62 4.60
N TYR A 203 16.97 -7.60 4.65
CA TYR A 203 18.06 -7.68 5.62
C TYR A 203 19.28 -8.38 5.02
N THR A 204 20.42 -8.22 5.67
CA THR A 204 21.63 -9.00 5.36
C THR A 204 21.87 -10.00 6.50
N GLY A 205 21.89 -11.28 6.17
CA GLY A 205 22.20 -12.33 7.15
C GLY A 205 23.64 -12.20 7.65
N ASP A 206 23.86 -12.46 8.94
CA ASP A 206 25.18 -12.42 9.59
C ASP A 206 25.77 -13.82 9.84
N GLY A 207 25.07 -14.88 9.47
CA GLY A 207 25.47 -16.26 9.67
C GLY A 207 25.31 -16.78 11.11
N SER A 208 24.76 -15.99 12.01
CA SER A 208 24.57 -16.36 13.41
C SER A 208 23.35 -17.25 13.61
N ALA A 209 23.53 -18.37 14.32
CA ALA A 209 22.40 -19.22 14.69
C ALA A 209 21.49 -18.49 15.68
N GLY A 210 20.17 -18.54 15.45
CA GLY A 210 19.17 -17.88 16.30
C GLY A 210 19.04 -16.37 16.05
N ALA A 211 19.60 -15.83 14.96
CA ALA A 211 19.38 -14.45 14.56
C ALA A 211 17.88 -14.16 14.37
N THR A 212 17.45 -12.97 14.81
CA THR A 212 16.07 -12.50 14.70
C THR A 212 15.99 -11.26 13.84
N ILE A 213 14.88 -11.10 13.13
CA ILE A 213 14.63 -9.98 12.23
C ILE A 213 13.29 -9.36 12.61
N GLY A 214 13.31 -8.04 12.86
CA GLY A 214 12.08 -7.27 13.08
C GLY A 214 11.34 -6.96 11.79
N HIS A 215 10.00 -6.95 11.86
CA HIS A 215 9.14 -6.55 10.75
C HIS A 215 7.91 -5.79 11.24
#